data_9a34bd2894d03136cbad81be7cae02e7
#
_entry.id   9a34bd2894d03136cbad81be7cae02e7
#
_cell.length_a   1.000
_cell.length_b   1.000
_cell.length_c   1.000
_cell.angle_alpha   90.00
_cell.angle_beta   90.00
_cell.angle_gamma   90.00
#
_symmetry.space_group_name_H-M   'P 1'
#
loop_
_entity.id
_entity.type
_entity.pdbx_description
1 polymer ?
#
loop_
_entity_poly.entity_id
_entity_poly.type
_entity_poly.pdbx_seq_one_letter_code
_entity_poly.pdbx_strand_id
1 'polypeptide(L)'
;DIADEGNLTKNERKKLLREIEININSIKHQKKILTPFFRDLDGVINQYSLDIKLFERFMSAFKQDVENKTYRNFNDLINYCNKAACPAGEMILSLFDAHNKKNVSYSNSLCHEATYQAYR
;
A
#
# COMPACT_ATOMS: atom_id res chain seq x y z
N ASP A 1 -3.09 9.57 -7.98
CA ASP A 1 -2.17 8.46 -7.81
C ASP A 1 -1.08 8.47 -8.88
N ILE A 2 0.17 8.42 -8.47
CA ILE A 2 1.32 8.48 -9.38
C ILE A 2 1.29 7.33 -10.40
N ALA A 3 0.90 6.14 -9.97
CA ALA A 3 0.89 4.97 -10.85
C ALA A 3 -0.20 5.03 -11.93
N ASP A 4 -1.27 5.78 -11.66
CA ASP A 4 -2.43 5.85 -12.53
C ASP A 4 -2.52 7.15 -13.33
N GLU A 5 -1.65 8.12 -13.07
CA GLU A 5 -1.67 9.41 -13.75
C GLU A 5 -1.34 9.28 -15.22
N GLY A 6 -2.27 9.68 -16.09
CA GLY A 6 -2.14 9.50 -17.52
C GLY A 6 -1.11 10.38 -18.22
N ASN A 7 -0.62 11.43 -17.54
CA ASN A 7 0.31 12.39 -18.14
C ASN A 7 1.79 12.01 -18.01
N LEU A 8 2.09 10.96 -17.24
CA LEU A 8 3.45 10.52 -17.00
C LEU A 8 3.79 9.29 -17.85
N THR A 9 5.00 9.24 -18.35
CA THR A 9 5.49 8.05 -19.03
C THR A 9 5.69 6.91 -18.02
N LYS A 10 5.77 5.68 -18.52
CA LYS A 10 6.05 4.52 -17.68
C LYS A 10 7.36 4.68 -16.91
N ASN A 11 8.42 5.19 -17.58
CA ASN A 11 9.72 5.39 -16.96
C ASN A 11 9.68 6.48 -15.89
N GLU A 12 8.93 7.56 -16.12
CA GLU A 12 8.77 8.63 -15.15
C GLU A 12 8.03 8.12 -13.90
N ARG A 13 6.98 7.31 -14.08
CA ARG A 13 6.23 6.71 -12.98
C ARG A 13 7.12 5.77 -12.15
N LYS A 14 7.93 4.95 -12.82
CA LYS A 14 8.88 4.06 -12.12
C LYS A 14 9.88 4.85 -11.30
N LYS A 15 10.38 5.97 -11.85
CA LYS A 15 11.33 6.84 -11.13
C LYS A 15 10.70 7.44 -9.89
N LEU A 16 9.47 7.96 -9.99
CA LEU A 16 8.75 8.53 -8.85
C LEU A 16 8.48 7.49 -7.78
N LEU A 17 8.05 6.29 -8.18
CA LEU A 17 7.83 5.20 -7.22
C LEU A 17 9.11 4.81 -6.51
N ARG A 18 10.24 4.80 -7.22
CA ARG A 18 11.55 4.51 -6.61
C ARG A 18 11.91 5.56 -5.56
N GLU A 19 11.67 6.83 -5.84
CA GLU A 19 11.92 7.91 -4.88
C GLU A 19 11.07 7.76 -3.64
N ILE A 20 9.78 7.44 -3.79
CA ILE A 20 8.88 7.19 -2.67
C ILE A 20 9.38 5.98 -1.86
N GLU A 21 9.77 4.91 -2.54
CA GLU A 21 10.29 3.71 -1.89
C GLU A 21 11.54 4.00 -1.06
N ILE A 22 12.45 4.83 -1.58
CA ILE A 22 13.67 5.24 -0.86
C ILE A 22 13.29 5.98 0.42
N ASN A 23 12.31 6.89 0.36
CA ASN A 23 11.86 7.63 1.53
C ASN A 23 11.17 6.72 2.55
N ILE A 24 10.35 5.78 2.12
CA ILE A 24 9.71 4.81 3.01
C ILE A 24 10.77 3.94 3.68
N ASN A 25 11.78 3.51 2.94
CA ASN A 25 12.88 2.76 3.50
C ASN A 25 13.67 3.56 4.54
N SER A 26 13.83 4.86 4.32
CA SER A 26 14.47 5.75 5.29
C SER A 26 13.65 5.86 6.57
N ILE A 27 12.33 5.91 6.48
CA ILE A 27 11.44 5.89 7.65
C ILE A 27 11.62 4.56 8.41
N LYS A 28 11.63 3.45 7.69
CA LYS A 28 11.76 2.11 8.29
C LYS A 28 13.05 1.97 9.09
N HIS A 29 14.15 2.51 8.58
CA HIS A 29 15.47 2.39 9.20
C HIS A 29 15.84 3.60 10.06
N GLN A 30 14.88 4.51 10.29
CA GLN A 30 15.06 5.70 11.14
C GLN A 30 16.20 6.58 10.66
N LYS A 31 16.41 6.67 9.36
CA LYS A 31 17.40 7.55 8.75
C LYS A 31 16.84 8.96 8.60
N LYS A 32 17.75 9.94 8.42
CA LYS A 32 17.35 11.33 8.22
C LYS A 32 16.48 11.47 6.97
N ILE A 33 15.34 12.15 7.13
CA ILE A 33 14.38 12.39 6.05
C ILE A 33 14.42 13.87 5.71
N LEU A 34 14.73 14.20 4.44
CA LEU A 34 14.90 15.58 4.02
C LEU A 34 13.62 16.20 3.50
N THR A 35 12.71 15.41 2.94
CA THR A 35 11.47 15.89 2.35
C THR A 35 10.42 16.15 3.43
N PRO A 36 9.85 17.38 3.51
CA PRO A 36 8.85 17.69 4.55
C PRO A 36 7.66 16.75 4.56
N PHE A 37 7.15 16.36 3.40
CA PHE A 37 6.02 15.42 3.30
C PHE A 37 6.33 14.11 4.03
N PHE A 38 7.49 13.53 3.79
CA PHE A 38 7.85 12.25 4.39
C PHE A 38 8.22 12.37 5.86
N ARG A 39 8.69 13.55 6.29
CA ARG A 39 8.86 13.80 7.73
C ARG A 39 7.53 13.84 8.45
N ASP A 40 6.52 14.47 7.85
CA ASP A 40 5.17 14.49 8.41
C ASP A 40 4.56 13.10 8.42
N LEU A 41 4.77 12.31 7.37
CA LEU A 41 4.31 10.94 7.30
C LEU A 41 4.96 10.08 8.39
N ASP A 42 6.25 10.25 8.61
CA ASP A 42 6.96 9.54 9.68
C ASP A 42 6.34 9.86 11.05
N GLY A 43 6.00 11.13 11.29
CA GLY A 43 5.31 11.54 12.51
C GLY A 43 3.96 10.85 12.67
N VAL A 44 3.17 10.77 11.60
CA VAL A 44 1.86 10.10 11.64
C VAL A 44 2.02 8.60 11.89
N ILE A 45 2.99 7.96 11.24
CA ILE A 45 3.27 6.54 11.44
C ILE A 45 3.58 6.27 12.91
N ASN A 46 4.42 7.10 13.52
CA ASN A 46 4.79 6.94 14.93
C ASN A 46 3.62 7.25 15.86
N GLN A 47 2.85 8.30 15.57
CA GLN A 47 1.72 8.71 16.41
C GLN A 47 0.64 7.63 16.49
N TYR A 48 0.32 6.99 15.37
CA TYR A 48 -0.74 5.99 15.30
C TYR A 48 -0.23 4.56 15.28
N SER A 49 1.08 4.36 15.48
CA SER A 49 1.72 3.03 15.49
C SER A 49 1.40 2.23 14.23
N LEU A 50 1.44 2.88 13.06
CA LEU A 50 1.19 2.21 11.80
C LEU A 50 2.35 1.28 11.45
N ASP A 51 2.04 0.11 10.89
CA ASP A 51 3.06 -0.83 10.47
C ASP A 51 3.62 -0.41 9.11
N ILE A 52 4.92 -0.13 9.06
CA ILE A 52 5.60 0.27 7.81
C ILE A 52 5.47 -0.79 6.72
N LYS A 53 5.29 -2.05 7.08
CA LYS A 53 5.10 -3.13 6.10
C LYS A 53 3.86 -2.94 5.25
N LEU A 54 2.84 -2.25 5.76
CA LEU A 54 1.64 -1.91 5.01
C LEU A 54 1.99 -1.01 3.81
N PHE A 55 2.88 -0.04 4.03
CA PHE A 55 3.35 0.85 2.97
C PHE A 55 4.19 0.09 1.95
N GLU A 56 5.00 -0.87 2.39
CA GLU A 56 5.77 -1.71 1.48
C GLU A 56 4.85 -2.55 0.59
N ARG A 57 3.75 -3.05 1.14
CA ARG A 57 2.75 -3.79 0.36
C ARG A 57 2.09 -2.89 -0.68
N PHE A 58 1.73 -1.65 -0.31
CA PHE A 58 1.22 -0.68 -1.28
C PHE A 58 2.21 -0.42 -2.40
N MET A 59 3.48 -0.25 -2.08
CA MET A 59 4.51 -0.02 -3.10
C MET A 59 4.60 -1.19 -4.07
N SER A 60 4.47 -2.41 -3.58
CA SER A 60 4.45 -3.59 -4.44
C SER A 60 3.26 -3.57 -5.40
N ALA A 61 2.08 -3.16 -4.93
CA ALA A 61 0.90 -3.03 -5.78
C ALA A 61 1.08 -1.93 -6.83
N PHE A 62 1.63 -0.79 -6.45
CA PHE A 62 1.85 0.32 -7.38
C PHE A 62 2.87 -0.06 -8.46
N LYS A 63 3.92 -0.79 -8.11
CA LYS A 63 4.87 -1.31 -9.09
C LYS A 63 4.19 -2.24 -10.09
N GLN A 64 3.30 -3.11 -9.60
CA GLN A 64 2.53 -3.99 -10.46
C GLN A 64 1.63 -3.22 -11.42
N ASP A 65 0.98 -2.14 -10.93
CA ASP A 65 0.13 -1.28 -11.74
C ASP A 65 0.94 -0.62 -12.88
N VAL A 66 2.14 -0.14 -12.58
CA VAL A 66 3.01 0.49 -13.57
C VAL A 66 3.44 -0.50 -14.65
N GLU A 67 3.65 -1.76 -14.28
CA GLU A 67 3.99 -2.81 -15.25
C GLU A 67 2.80 -3.27 -16.09
N ASN A 68 1.58 -2.82 -15.79
CA ASN A 68 0.35 -3.18 -16.50
C ASN A 68 0.13 -4.69 -16.57
N LYS A 69 0.46 -5.40 -15.48
CA LYS A 69 0.25 -6.85 -15.42
C LYS A 69 -1.22 -7.19 -15.34
N THR A 70 -1.64 -8.15 -16.15
CA THR A 70 -3.01 -8.65 -16.11
C THR A 70 -3.13 -9.80 -15.12
N TYR A 71 -4.37 -10.06 -14.69
CA TYR A 71 -4.66 -11.15 -13.76
C TYR A 71 -5.08 -12.37 -14.55
N ARG A 72 -4.31 -13.46 -14.44
CA ARG A 72 -4.56 -14.70 -15.18
C ARG A 72 -5.71 -15.51 -14.59
N ASN A 73 -5.94 -15.38 -13.28
CA ASN A 73 -6.96 -16.12 -12.56
C ASN A 73 -7.33 -15.38 -11.28
N PHE A 74 -8.28 -15.95 -10.53
CA PHE A 74 -8.76 -15.38 -9.28
C PHE A 74 -7.65 -15.27 -8.24
N ASN A 75 -6.75 -16.25 -8.18
CA ASN A 75 -5.65 -16.20 -7.22
C ASN A 75 -4.72 -15.02 -7.45
N ASP A 76 -4.43 -14.69 -8.72
CA ASP A 76 -3.63 -13.50 -9.05
C ASP A 76 -4.31 -12.22 -8.58
N LEU A 77 -5.63 -12.14 -8.74
CA LEU A 77 -6.41 -10.99 -8.30
C LEU A 77 -6.42 -10.88 -6.78
N ILE A 78 -6.58 -11.98 -6.06
CA ILE A 78 -6.52 -12.00 -4.60
C ILE A 78 -5.13 -11.58 -4.10
N ASN A 79 -4.07 -12.01 -4.75
CA ASN A 79 -2.72 -11.61 -4.39
C ASN A 79 -2.55 -10.08 -4.52
N TYR A 80 -3.11 -9.48 -5.58
CA TYR A 80 -3.11 -8.03 -5.73
C TYR A 80 -3.92 -7.36 -4.62
N CYS A 81 -5.09 -7.89 -4.30
CA CYS A 81 -5.93 -7.39 -3.22
C CYS A 81 -5.19 -7.37 -1.88
N ASN A 82 -4.41 -8.41 -1.58
CA ASN A 82 -3.60 -8.48 -0.37
C ASN A 82 -2.52 -7.38 -0.30
N LYS A 83 -2.09 -6.88 -1.45
CA LYS A 83 -1.08 -5.81 -1.52
C LYS A 83 -1.70 -4.41 -1.48
N ALA A 84 -2.92 -4.25 -1.99
CA ALA A 84 -3.55 -2.94 -2.18
C ALA A 84 -4.70 -2.69 -1.19
N ALA A 85 -5.73 -3.50 -1.25
CA ALA A 85 -6.97 -3.24 -0.48
C ALA A 85 -6.85 -3.66 0.99
N CYS A 86 -6.27 -4.81 1.27
CA CYS A 86 -6.19 -5.31 2.64
C CYS A 86 -5.32 -4.43 3.54
N PRO A 87 -4.15 -3.93 3.08
CA PRO A 87 -3.38 -2.98 3.90
C PRO A 87 -4.13 -1.70 4.22
N ALA A 88 -4.98 -1.21 3.30
CA ALA A 88 -5.79 -0.02 3.56
C ALA A 88 -6.74 -0.26 4.73
N GLY A 89 -7.40 -1.41 4.78
CA GLY A 89 -8.26 -1.79 5.89
C GLY A 89 -7.50 -1.85 7.21
N GLU A 90 -6.31 -2.44 7.20
CA GLU A 90 -5.48 -2.52 8.41
C GLU A 90 -5.05 -1.13 8.91
N MET A 91 -4.72 -0.21 8.00
CA MET A 91 -4.39 1.15 8.38
C MET A 91 -5.54 1.87 9.04
N ILE A 92 -6.76 1.71 8.50
CA ILE A 92 -7.96 2.31 9.08
C ILE A 92 -8.17 1.77 10.50
N LEU A 93 -8.02 0.46 10.69
CA LEU A 93 -8.15 -0.13 12.02
C LEU A 93 -7.13 0.45 12.99
N SER A 94 -5.88 0.67 12.53
CA SER A 94 -4.84 1.27 13.37
C SER A 94 -5.17 2.70 13.78
N LEU A 95 -5.73 3.49 12.85
CA LEU A 95 -6.11 4.87 13.12
C LEU A 95 -7.22 4.99 14.18
N PHE A 96 -8.10 4.00 14.25
CA PHE A 96 -9.19 3.96 15.23
C PHE A 96 -8.85 3.12 16.47
N ASP A 97 -7.58 2.75 16.63
CA ASP A 97 -7.09 1.94 17.76
C ASP A 97 -7.85 0.61 17.87
N ALA A 98 -8.18 0.05 16.72
CA ALA A 98 -8.95 -1.20 16.62
C ALA A 98 -8.17 -2.30 15.90
N HIS A 99 -6.84 -2.15 15.78
CA HIS A 99 -6.01 -3.11 15.08
C HIS A 99 -5.71 -4.30 15.99
N ASN A 100 -6.42 -5.40 15.77
CA ASN A 100 -6.18 -6.66 16.45
C ASN A 100 -6.42 -7.79 15.46
N LYS A 101 -5.96 -8.99 15.81
CA LYS A 101 -5.98 -10.15 14.92
C LYS A 101 -7.38 -10.48 14.40
N LYS A 102 -8.39 -10.36 15.25
CA LYS A 102 -9.80 -10.64 14.87
C LYS A 102 -10.31 -9.62 13.87
N ASN A 103 -10.09 -8.33 14.12
CA ASN A 103 -10.57 -7.25 13.25
C ASN A 103 -9.85 -7.28 11.91
N VAL A 104 -8.54 -7.53 11.90
CA VAL A 104 -7.75 -7.65 10.67
C VAL A 104 -8.26 -8.81 9.82
N SER A 105 -8.50 -9.96 10.44
CA SER A 105 -9.01 -11.14 9.74
C SER A 105 -10.40 -10.87 9.13
N TYR A 106 -11.28 -10.20 9.86
CA TYR A 106 -12.61 -9.84 9.36
C TYR A 106 -12.52 -8.84 8.20
N SER A 107 -11.70 -7.81 8.35
CA SER A 107 -11.47 -6.82 7.29
C SER A 107 -10.95 -7.47 6.01
N ASN A 108 -9.97 -8.37 6.13
CA ASN A 108 -9.41 -9.08 4.98
C ASN A 108 -10.45 -9.98 4.31
N SER A 109 -11.31 -10.63 5.10
CA SER A 109 -12.39 -11.45 4.57
C SER A 109 -13.38 -10.63 3.76
N LEU A 110 -13.71 -9.42 4.23
CA LEU A 110 -14.58 -8.50 3.49
C LEU A 110 -13.96 -8.07 2.16
N CYS A 111 -12.66 -7.76 2.16
CA CYS A 111 -11.93 -7.41 0.94
C CYS A 111 -11.93 -8.56 -0.07
N HIS A 112 -11.69 -9.78 0.39
CA HIS A 112 -11.66 -10.95 -0.47
C HIS A 112 -13.04 -11.26 -1.04
N GLU A 113 -14.09 -11.14 -0.23
CA GLU A 113 -15.46 -11.35 -0.69
C GLU A 113 -15.86 -10.33 -1.74
N ALA A 114 -15.56 -9.04 -1.50
CA ALA A 114 -15.82 -7.98 -2.47
C ALA A 114 -15.07 -8.23 -3.79
N THR A 115 -13.81 -8.68 -3.70
CA THR A 115 -13.00 -9.00 -4.86
C THR A 115 -13.60 -10.17 -5.63
N TYR A 116 -14.06 -11.20 -4.93
CA TYR A 116 -14.69 -12.36 -5.57
C TYR A 116 -15.95 -11.96 -6.32
N GLN A 117 -16.82 -11.14 -5.70
CA GLN A 117 -18.04 -10.66 -6.34
C GLN A 117 -17.75 -9.84 -7.59
N ALA A 118 -16.73 -8.99 -7.54
CA ALA A 118 -16.33 -8.18 -8.68
C ALA A 118 -15.76 -9.04 -9.83
N TYR A 119 -15.02 -10.10 -9.48
CA TYR A 119 -14.41 -11.01 -10.46
C TYR A 119 -15.45 -11.82 -11.23
N ARG A 120 -16.52 -12.27 -10.54
CA ARG A 120 -17.58 -13.04 -11.17
C ARG A 120 -18.31 -12.26 -12.25
#